data_57b02491fce6000a7814b36c15519ffc
#
_entry.id   57b02491fce6000a7814b36c15519ffc
#
_cell.length_a   1.000
_cell.length_b   1.000
_cell.length_c   1.000
_cell.angle_alpha   90.00
_cell.angle_beta   90.00
_cell.angle_gamma   90.00
#
_symmetry.space_group_name_H-M   'P 1'
#
loop_
_entity.id
_entity.type
_entity.pdbx_description
1 polymer ?
#
loop_
_entity_poly.entity_id
_entity_poly.type
_entity_poly.pdbx_seq_one_letter_code
_entity_poly.pdbx_strand_id
1 'polypeptide(L)'
;MTPQADDAEGEVVAAQLAWSGNHAFSLDRNDDGSFLLQAGEWLAPGEVRLAAGDRVQSPTLHVTWSKQGLNGASSNFHAFARRHVLRWPHGRMAPRPVHLNTWEAVYFDHDDVTLRELAVQAAALGVERFVLDDGWFPGRPNDGSGLGDWWPDPVKYPRGLTALIAH
;
A
#
# COMPACT_ATOMS: atom_id res chain seq x y z
N MET A 1 19.32 -16.56 -1.75
CA MET A 1 18.98 -17.63 -2.73
C MET A 1 20.26 -18.28 -3.25
N THR A 2 20.19 -19.52 -3.69
CA THR A 2 21.34 -20.17 -4.33
C THR A 2 21.68 -19.48 -5.67
N PRO A 3 22.95 -19.56 -6.14
CA PRO A 3 23.36 -18.86 -7.37
C PRO A 3 22.57 -19.24 -8.63
N GLN A 4 21.98 -20.43 -8.65
CA GLN A 4 21.19 -20.96 -9.77
C GLN A 4 19.68 -20.81 -9.56
N ALA A 5 19.26 -20.18 -8.47
CA ALA A 5 17.83 -19.99 -8.22
C ALA A 5 17.24 -18.96 -9.17
N ASP A 6 16.08 -19.30 -9.71
CA ASP A 6 15.25 -18.45 -10.57
C ASP A 6 13.81 -18.38 -10.02
N ASP A 7 12.87 -18.06 -10.87
CA ASP A 7 11.46 -17.96 -10.49
C ASP A 7 10.83 -19.32 -10.13
N ALA A 8 11.27 -20.43 -10.72
CA ALA A 8 10.66 -21.74 -10.62
C ALA A 8 11.50 -22.77 -9.84
N GLU A 9 12.82 -22.62 -9.86
CA GLU A 9 13.75 -23.61 -9.32
C GLU A 9 14.80 -22.98 -8.39
N GLY A 10 15.45 -23.82 -7.58
CA GLY A 10 16.50 -23.42 -6.66
C GLY A 10 16.00 -23.03 -5.26
N GLU A 11 16.95 -22.96 -4.33
CA GLU A 11 16.63 -22.63 -2.94
C GLU A 11 16.58 -21.13 -2.73
N VAL A 12 15.46 -20.66 -2.18
CA VAL A 12 15.20 -19.26 -1.83
C VAL A 12 14.81 -19.18 -0.36
N VAL A 13 15.47 -18.31 0.38
CA VAL A 13 15.01 -17.81 1.68
C VAL A 13 14.54 -16.38 1.45
N ALA A 14 13.33 -16.09 1.88
CA ALA A 14 12.76 -14.74 1.79
C ALA A 14 12.25 -14.29 3.17
N ALA A 15 12.35 -13.00 3.44
CA ALA A 15 11.94 -12.42 4.71
C ALA A 15 11.05 -11.19 4.49
N GLN A 16 10.09 -10.98 5.37
CA GLN A 16 9.20 -9.84 5.39
C GLN A 16 9.01 -9.35 6.82
N LEU A 17 9.25 -8.07 7.06
CA LEU A 17 9.00 -7.44 8.36
C LEU A 17 7.52 -7.04 8.45
N ALA A 18 6.85 -7.40 9.54
CA ALA A 18 5.47 -7.02 9.80
C ALA A 18 5.39 -5.58 10.34
N TRP A 19 5.83 -4.63 9.52
CA TRP A 19 5.88 -3.21 9.86
C TRP A 19 5.58 -2.36 8.62
N SER A 20 4.70 -1.37 8.76
CA SER A 20 4.32 -0.46 7.68
C SER A 20 5.04 0.90 7.74
N GLY A 21 5.75 1.19 8.83
CA GLY A 21 6.55 2.41 9.00
C GLY A 21 7.96 2.30 8.41
N ASN A 22 8.80 3.25 8.73
CA ASN A 22 10.21 3.25 8.33
C ASN A 22 10.92 2.02 8.89
N HIS A 23 11.60 1.29 8.03
CA HIS A 23 12.32 0.07 8.39
C HIS A 23 13.56 -0.11 7.53
N ALA A 24 14.46 -0.97 7.99
CA ALA A 24 15.68 -1.30 7.27
C ALA A 24 15.89 -2.82 7.25
N PHE A 25 16.45 -3.28 6.15
CA PHE A 25 17.06 -4.60 6.01
C PHE A 25 18.54 -4.42 5.67
N SER A 26 19.40 -5.18 6.33
CA SER A 26 20.78 -5.36 5.89
C SER A 26 21.14 -6.83 5.74
N LEU A 27 22.00 -7.12 4.78
CA LEU A 27 22.52 -8.45 4.54
C LEU A 27 24.04 -8.35 4.42
N ASP A 28 24.72 -8.78 5.46
CA ASP A 28 26.18 -8.73 5.54
C ASP A 28 26.75 -10.11 5.31
N ARG A 29 27.89 -10.19 4.61
CA ARG A 29 28.65 -11.41 4.45
C ARG A 29 29.80 -11.42 5.44
N ASN A 30 29.85 -12.44 6.28
CA ASN A 30 30.92 -12.66 7.24
C ASN A 30 32.17 -13.27 6.58
N ASP A 31 33.30 -13.19 7.26
CA ASP A 31 34.58 -13.74 6.79
C ASP A 31 34.57 -15.27 6.61
N ASP A 32 33.72 -15.98 7.36
CA ASP A 32 33.51 -17.43 7.24
C ASP A 32 32.59 -17.79 6.05
N GLY A 33 32.10 -16.80 5.29
CA GLY A 33 31.22 -16.99 4.15
C GLY A 33 29.75 -17.10 4.51
N SER A 34 29.36 -17.08 5.78
CA SER A 34 27.97 -17.00 6.21
C SER A 34 27.36 -15.61 5.95
N PHE A 35 26.02 -15.55 5.96
CA PHE A 35 25.30 -14.30 5.81
C PHE A 35 24.55 -13.95 7.10
N LEU A 36 24.64 -12.69 7.49
CA LEU A 36 23.86 -12.11 8.58
C LEU A 36 22.75 -11.24 8.01
N LEU A 37 21.50 -11.65 8.17
CA LEU A 37 20.34 -10.83 7.87
C LEU A 37 19.89 -10.09 9.13
N GLN A 38 19.79 -8.77 9.06
CA GLN A 38 19.20 -7.94 10.08
C GLN A 38 17.98 -7.21 9.51
N ALA A 39 16.94 -7.07 10.31
CA ALA A 39 15.75 -6.33 9.95
C ALA A 39 15.12 -5.71 11.20
N GLY A 40 14.57 -4.51 11.05
CA GLY A 40 13.93 -3.80 12.15
C GLY A 40 13.35 -2.46 11.73
N GLU A 41 12.68 -1.82 12.67
CA GLU A 41 12.27 -0.43 12.53
C GLU A 41 13.50 0.46 12.36
N TRP A 42 13.36 1.45 11.51
CA TRP A 42 14.35 2.52 11.41
C TRP A 42 13.94 3.65 12.33
N LEU A 43 14.53 3.68 13.52
CA LEU A 43 14.25 4.68 14.54
C LEU A 43 15.20 5.87 14.40
N ALA A 44 14.64 7.07 14.41
CA ALA A 44 15.42 8.29 14.44
C ALA A 44 16.09 8.49 15.82
N PRO A 45 17.24 9.17 15.90
CA PRO A 45 17.88 9.46 17.17
C PRO A 45 16.94 10.18 18.14
N GLY A 46 16.73 9.58 19.32
CA GLY A 46 15.84 10.12 20.37
C GLY A 46 14.36 9.78 20.24
N GLU A 47 13.95 9.08 19.17
CA GLU A 47 12.56 8.65 18.97
C GLU A 47 12.11 7.63 20.01
N VAL A 48 13.00 6.73 20.41
CA VAL A 48 12.78 5.79 21.50
C VAL A 48 13.83 6.01 22.58
N ARG A 49 13.39 6.19 23.82
CA ARG A 49 14.25 6.29 25.00
C ARG A 49 13.87 5.22 26.00
N LEU A 50 14.83 4.41 26.39
CA LEU A 50 14.66 3.33 27.35
C LEU A 50 15.31 3.69 28.67
N ALA A 51 14.55 3.60 29.76
CA ALA A 51 15.09 3.62 31.10
C ALA A 51 15.53 2.21 31.53
N ALA A 52 16.24 2.13 32.65
CA ALA A 52 16.65 0.84 33.21
C ALA A 52 15.41 0.00 33.54
N GLY A 53 15.32 -1.20 32.96
CA GLY A 53 14.20 -2.13 33.12
C GLY A 53 13.12 -2.06 32.04
N ASP A 54 13.15 -1.04 31.17
CA ASP A 54 12.24 -0.94 30.03
C ASP A 54 12.52 -2.03 28.98
N ARG A 55 11.49 -2.36 28.25
CA ARG A 55 11.54 -3.36 27.16
C ARG A 55 10.96 -2.78 25.89
N VAL A 56 11.63 -3.05 24.77
CA VAL A 56 11.10 -2.82 23.42
C VAL A 56 10.92 -4.17 22.74
N GLN A 57 9.82 -4.32 22.04
CA GLN A 57 9.56 -5.47 21.19
C GLN A 57 9.64 -5.01 19.74
N SER A 58 10.54 -5.62 18.97
CA SER A 58 10.63 -5.39 17.53
C SER A 58 9.41 -5.95 16.82
N PRO A 59 9.07 -5.42 15.62
CA PRO A 59 8.10 -6.07 14.74
C PRO A 59 8.48 -7.51 14.42
N THR A 60 7.47 -8.33 14.14
CA THR A 60 7.70 -9.72 13.78
C THR A 60 8.36 -9.83 12.40
N LEU A 61 9.45 -10.59 12.31
CA LEU A 61 10.04 -10.97 11.04
C LEU A 61 9.46 -12.33 10.61
N HIS A 62 8.77 -12.33 9.48
CA HIS A 62 8.30 -13.56 8.83
C HIS A 62 9.35 -14.03 7.85
N VAL A 63 9.76 -15.30 7.96
CA VAL A 63 10.74 -15.91 7.09
C VAL A 63 10.12 -17.13 6.42
N THR A 64 10.40 -17.31 5.15
CA THR A 64 10.02 -18.51 4.39
C THR A 64 11.21 -19.08 3.64
N TRP A 65 11.14 -20.36 3.36
CA TRP A 65 12.08 -21.08 2.53
C TRP A 65 11.35 -21.90 1.46
N SER A 66 11.93 -21.97 0.28
CA SER A 66 11.39 -22.73 -0.85
C SER A 66 12.50 -23.34 -1.67
N LYS A 67 12.25 -24.53 -2.24
CA LYS A 67 13.05 -25.14 -3.31
C LYS A 67 12.48 -24.88 -4.71
N GLN A 68 11.35 -24.21 -4.78
CA GLN A 68 10.63 -23.89 -6.02
C GLN A 68 10.85 -22.41 -6.43
N GLY A 69 12.07 -21.95 -6.27
CA GLY A 69 12.46 -20.59 -6.64
C GLY A 69 11.67 -19.50 -5.92
N LEU A 70 11.63 -18.33 -6.54
CA LEU A 70 10.91 -17.14 -6.03
C LEU A 70 9.40 -17.37 -5.99
N ASN A 71 8.83 -18.09 -6.96
CA ASN A 71 7.40 -18.38 -6.99
C ASN A 71 6.96 -19.20 -5.78
N GLY A 72 7.75 -20.14 -5.33
CA GLY A 72 7.48 -20.92 -4.14
C GLY A 72 7.50 -20.07 -2.87
N ALA A 73 8.51 -19.22 -2.71
CA ALA A 73 8.59 -18.29 -1.58
C ALA A 73 7.42 -17.29 -1.57
N SER A 74 7.08 -16.73 -2.74
CA SER A 74 5.93 -15.84 -2.92
C SER A 74 4.61 -16.53 -2.56
N SER A 75 4.41 -17.75 -3.04
CA SER A 75 3.22 -18.57 -2.75
C SER A 75 3.04 -18.82 -1.25
N ASN A 76 4.14 -19.08 -0.53
CA ASN A 76 4.12 -19.24 0.92
C ASN A 76 3.65 -17.97 1.63
N PHE A 77 4.18 -16.80 1.26
CA PHE A 77 3.73 -15.52 1.81
C PHE A 77 2.27 -15.21 1.46
N HIS A 78 1.83 -15.49 0.24
CA HIS A 78 0.43 -15.32 -0.16
C HIS A 78 -0.49 -16.23 0.67
N ALA A 79 -0.12 -17.48 0.90
CA ALA A 79 -0.89 -18.40 1.72
C ALA A 79 -0.95 -17.93 3.18
N PHE A 80 0.17 -17.47 3.73
CA PHE A 80 0.25 -16.87 5.06
C PHE A 80 -0.64 -15.62 5.17
N ALA A 81 -0.53 -14.70 4.22
CA ALA A 81 -1.32 -13.47 4.22
C ALA A 81 -2.82 -13.78 4.18
N ARG A 82 -3.27 -14.69 3.31
CA ARG A 82 -4.68 -15.10 3.23
C ARG A 82 -5.20 -15.74 4.52
N ARG A 83 -4.37 -16.51 5.21
CA ARG A 83 -4.79 -17.25 6.40
C ARG A 83 -4.71 -16.43 7.68
N HIS A 84 -3.71 -15.56 7.82
CA HIS A 84 -3.36 -14.95 9.10
C HIS A 84 -3.46 -13.42 9.13
N VAL A 85 -3.33 -12.74 7.99
CA VAL A 85 -3.28 -11.27 7.91
C VAL A 85 -4.60 -10.69 7.44
N LEU A 86 -5.11 -11.20 6.32
CA LEU A 86 -6.33 -10.67 5.72
C LEU A 86 -7.56 -10.96 6.60
N ARG A 87 -8.37 -9.92 6.78
CA ARG A 87 -9.68 -10.02 7.44
C ARG A 87 -10.74 -9.64 6.41
N TRP A 88 -11.64 -10.56 6.17
CA TRP A 88 -12.70 -10.36 5.21
C TRP A 88 -13.99 -10.00 5.94
N PRO A 89 -14.74 -8.98 5.48
CA PRO A 89 -16.10 -8.76 5.94
C PRO A 89 -16.91 -10.07 5.81
N HIS A 90 -17.64 -10.42 6.85
CA HIS A 90 -18.41 -11.67 6.90
C HIS A 90 -17.59 -12.97 6.76
N GLY A 91 -16.28 -12.92 7.05
CA GLY A 91 -15.40 -14.10 7.09
C GLY A 91 -15.04 -14.70 5.72
N ARG A 92 -15.40 -14.07 4.62
CA ARG A 92 -15.10 -14.55 3.26
C ARG A 92 -14.68 -13.43 2.33
N MET A 93 -13.85 -13.77 1.36
CA MET A 93 -13.45 -12.87 0.30
C MET A 93 -14.67 -12.48 -0.54
N ALA A 94 -14.85 -11.17 -0.75
CA ALA A 94 -15.77 -10.64 -1.75
C ALA A 94 -14.98 -10.21 -3.00
N PRO A 95 -15.59 -10.28 -4.19
CA PRO A 95 -15.03 -9.69 -5.38
C PRO A 95 -14.69 -8.21 -5.15
N ARG A 96 -13.61 -7.75 -5.73
CA ARG A 96 -13.27 -6.32 -5.71
C ARG A 96 -14.16 -5.60 -6.71
N PRO A 97 -14.78 -4.47 -6.33
CA PRO A 97 -15.54 -3.69 -7.29
C PRO A 97 -14.63 -3.16 -8.39
N VAL A 98 -15.14 -3.13 -9.61
CA VAL A 98 -14.49 -2.44 -10.72
C VAL A 98 -14.61 -0.95 -10.48
N HIS A 99 -13.49 -0.22 -10.47
CA HIS A 99 -13.54 1.22 -10.24
C HIS A 99 -12.84 2.00 -11.33
N LEU A 100 -13.33 3.21 -11.57
CA LEU A 100 -12.67 4.25 -12.33
C LEU A 100 -12.14 5.29 -11.36
N ASN A 101 -10.85 5.60 -11.49
CA ASN A 101 -10.21 6.70 -10.81
C ASN A 101 -10.14 7.90 -11.79
N THR A 102 -10.42 9.10 -11.32
CA THR A 102 -10.50 10.29 -12.18
C THR A 102 -9.15 10.87 -12.58
N TRP A 103 -8.04 10.41 -11.98
CA TRP A 103 -6.72 11.02 -12.16
C TRP A 103 -6.34 11.19 -13.63
N GLU A 104 -6.28 10.10 -14.38
CA GLU A 104 -5.87 10.14 -15.80
C GLU A 104 -6.86 10.85 -16.72
N ALA A 105 -8.10 11.08 -16.26
CA ALA A 105 -9.12 11.76 -17.04
C ALA A 105 -9.08 13.28 -16.89
N VAL A 106 -8.82 13.80 -15.69
CA VAL A 106 -8.98 15.22 -15.38
C VAL A 106 -7.81 15.83 -14.60
N TYR A 107 -6.93 15.01 -14.04
CA TYR A 107 -5.87 15.46 -13.13
C TYR A 107 -6.39 16.40 -12.05
N PHE A 108 -5.85 17.61 -11.93
CA PHE A 108 -6.28 18.64 -10.99
C PHE A 108 -7.46 19.48 -11.49
N ASP A 109 -7.86 19.32 -12.75
CA ASP A 109 -8.88 20.19 -13.40
C ASP A 109 -10.28 19.61 -13.20
N HIS A 110 -10.73 19.69 -11.97
CA HIS A 110 -12.04 19.18 -11.56
C HIS A 110 -13.16 20.16 -11.94
N ASP A 111 -14.09 19.68 -12.76
CA ASP A 111 -15.34 20.34 -13.13
C ASP A 111 -16.54 19.42 -12.86
N ASP A 112 -17.58 19.96 -12.19
CA ASP A 112 -18.74 19.16 -11.75
C ASP A 112 -19.50 18.54 -12.94
N VAL A 113 -19.58 19.24 -14.07
CA VAL A 113 -20.27 18.71 -15.28
C VAL A 113 -19.50 17.55 -15.86
N THR A 114 -18.22 17.75 -16.12
CA THR A 114 -17.33 16.72 -16.67
C THR A 114 -17.27 15.47 -15.78
N LEU A 115 -17.19 15.64 -14.46
CA LEU A 115 -17.16 14.52 -13.52
C LEU A 115 -18.46 13.72 -13.53
N ARG A 116 -19.61 14.37 -13.65
CA ARG A 116 -20.92 13.69 -13.77
C ARG A 116 -21.06 12.93 -15.09
N GLU A 117 -20.68 13.54 -16.18
CA GLU A 117 -20.70 12.88 -17.49
C GLU A 117 -19.78 11.65 -17.49
N LEU A 118 -18.60 11.77 -16.92
CA LEU A 118 -17.67 10.66 -16.77
C LEU A 118 -18.24 9.53 -15.89
N ALA A 119 -18.93 9.89 -14.78
CA ALA A 119 -19.58 8.92 -13.91
C ALA A 119 -20.71 8.16 -14.63
N VAL A 120 -21.53 8.84 -15.42
CA VAL A 120 -22.60 8.22 -16.24
C VAL A 120 -22.01 7.26 -17.26
N GLN A 121 -20.97 7.66 -17.98
CA GLN A 121 -20.30 6.81 -18.97
C GLN A 121 -19.66 5.59 -18.29
N ALA A 122 -18.99 5.79 -17.16
CA ALA A 122 -18.40 4.71 -16.38
C ALA A 122 -19.45 3.69 -15.92
N ALA A 123 -20.58 4.16 -15.40
CA ALA A 123 -21.69 3.30 -14.98
C ALA A 123 -22.26 2.48 -16.16
N ALA A 124 -22.41 3.10 -17.33
CA ALA A 124 -22.87 2.40 -18.54
C ALA A 124 -21.90 1.29 -19.00
N LEU A 125 -20.63 1.38 -18.68
CA LEU A 125 -19.61 0.36 -18.93
C LEU A 125 -19.51 -0.72 -17.83
N GLY A 126 -20.30 -0.60 -16.76
CA GLY A 126 -20.30 -1.56 -15.65
C GLY A 126 -19.29 -1.25 -14.55
N VAL A 127 -18.77 -0.02 -14.48
CA VAL A 127 -17.96 0.43 -13.35
C VAL A 127 -18.86 0.54 -12.11
N GLU A 128 -18.39 -0.02 -11.00
CA GLU A 128 -19.16 -0.14 -9.74
C GLU A 128 -18.76 0.91 -8.71
N ARG A 129 -17.63 1.57 -8.91
CA ARG A 129 -17.10 2.60 -8.01
C ARG A 129 -16.42 3.71 -8.79
N PHE A 130 -16.87 4.92 -8.56
CA PHE A 130 -16.23 6.14 -9.07
C PHE A 130 -15.36 6.73 -7.97
N VAL A 131 -14.09 7.01 -8.27
CA VAL A 131 -13.10 7.51 -7.30
C VAL A 131 -12.63 8.88 -7.73
N LEU A 132 -13.00 9.90 -6.96
CA LEU A 132 -12.47 11.24 -7.10
C LEU A 132 -11.06 11.26 -6.50
N ASP A 133 -10.06 11.53 -7.35
CA ASP A 133 -8.65 11.55 -6.97
C ASP A 133 -8.18 12.96 -6.54
N ASP A 134 -6.88 13.19 -6.53
CA ASP A 134 -6.22 14.41 -6.10
C ASP A 134 -6.81 15.67 -6.78
N GLY A 135 -6.71 16.78 -6.06
CA GLY A 135 -7.16 18.08 -6.58
C GLY A 135 -8.56 18.52 -6.17
N TRP A 136 -9.29 17.73 -5.35
CA TRP A 136 -10.63 18.08 -4.87
C TRP A 136 -10.63 19.03 -3.67
N PHE A 137 -9.50 19.24 -3.01
CA PHE A 137 -9.33 20.10 -1.84
C PHE A 137 -8.70 21.45 -2.20
N PRO A 138 -8.80 22.49 -1.34
CA PRO A 138 -8.42 23.87 -1.68
C PRO A 138 -6.91 24.01 -1.85
N GLY A 139 -6.52 24.99 -2.68
CA GLY A 139 -5.12 25.33 -2.90
C GLY A 139 -4.31 24.23 -3.61
N ARG A 140 -4.99 23.33 -4.32
CA ARG A 140 -4.38 22.19 -5.03
C ARG A 140 -4.52 22.31 -6.56
N PRO A 141 -3.92 23.33 -7.20
CA PRO A 141 -3.92 23.45 -8.66
C PRO A 141 -2.88 22.52 -9.34
N ASN A 142 -1.94 21.99 -8.57
CA ASN A 142 -0.86 21.09 -8.97
C ASN A 142 -0.32 20.38 -7.72
N ASP A 143 0.72 19.56 -7.89
CA ASP A 143 1.33 18.74 -6.83
C ASP A 143 2.20 19.51 -5.81
N GLY A 144 2.41 20.80 -6.03
CA GLY A 144 3.31 21.63 -5.20
C GLY A 144 2.69 22.20 -3.92
N SER A 145 1.36 22.08 -3.70
CA SER A 145 0.68 22.72 -2.57
C SER A 145 -0.60 21.99 -2.15
N GLY A 146 -1.23 22.42 -1.05
CA GLY A 146 -2.55 22.01 -0.60
C GLY A 146 -2.63 20.66 0.13
N LEU A 147 -1.57 19.87 0.22
CA LEU A 147 -1.60 18.59 0.95
C LEU A 147 -1.90 18.80 2.44
N GLY A 148 -2.91 18.10 2.95
CA GLY A 148 -3.35 18.18 4.33
C GLY A 148 -4.65 18.95 4.53
N ASP A 149 -5.12 19.67 3.53
CA ASP A 149 -6.34 20.47 3.57
C ASP A 149 -7.55 19.67 3.10
N TRP A 150 -7.92 18.63 3.85
CA TRP A 150 -8.91 17.61 3.47
C TRP A 150 -10.36 18.05 3.61
N TRP A 151 -10.74 19.15 2.93
CA TRP A 151 -12.13 19.59 2.73
C TRP A 151 -12.35 20.01 1.27
N PRO A 152 -13.60 20.00 0.77
CA PRO A 152 -13.86 20.34 -0.63
C PRO A 152 -13.45 21.78 -0.95
N ASP A 153 -12.76 21.96 -2.09
CA ASP A 153 -12.43 23.29 -2.60
C ASP A 153 -13.71 24.08 -2.88
N PRO A 154 -13.96 25.22 -2.21
CA PRO A 154 -15.19 26.00 -2.38
C PRO A 154 -15.31 26.66 -3.77
N VAL A 155 -14.21 26.78 -4.50
CA VAL A 155 -14.23 27.31 -5.88
C VAL A 155 -14.66 26.23 -6.86
N LYS A 156 -14.09 25.03 -6.75
CA LYS A 156 -14.44 23.87 -7.60
C LYS A 156 -15.81 23.29 -7.22
N TYR A 157 -16.09 23.25 -5.93
CA TYR A 157 -17.31 22.65 -5.36
C TYR A 157 -18.06 23.65 -4.45
N PRO A 158 -18.68 24.70 -4.99
CA PRO A 158 -19.32 25.74 -4.18
C PRO A 158 -20.49 25.24 -3.33
N ARG A 159 -21.02 24.06 -3.63
CA ARG A 159 -22.09 23.38 -2.86
C ARG A 159 -21.56 22.11 -2.14
N GLY A 160 -20.24 21.96 -2.01
CA GLY A 160 -19.61 20.76 -1.50
C GLY A 160 -19.75 19.57 -2.45
N LEU A 161 -19.34 18.38 -1.99
CA LEU A 161 -19.34 17.13 -2.78
C LEU A 161 -20.67 16.36 -2.70
N THR A 162 -21.59 16.71 -1.80
CA THR A 162 -22.82 15.94 -1.56
C THR A 162 -23.64 15.71 -2.82
N ALA A 163 -23.78 16.75 -3.66
CA ALA A 163 -24.56 16.67 -4.89
C ALA A 163 -23.88 15.81 -5.98
N LEU A 164 -22.56 15.75 -6.01
CA LEU A 164 -21.80 14.85 -6.89
C LEU A 164 -21.87 13.40 -6.40
N ILE A 165 -21.77 13.18 -5.08
CA ILE A 165 -21.85 11.83 -4.48
C ILE A 165 -23.25 11.22 -4.65
N ALA A 166 -24.29 12.04 -4.65
CA ALA A 166 -25.68 11.59 -4.79
C ALA A 166 -26.11 11.38 -6.25
N HIS A 167 -25.28 11.73 -7.21
CA HIS A 167 -25.54 11.59 -8.64
C HIS A 167 -25.37 10.14 -9.07
#